data_0aac0e8fd901b266d93642439588eb26
#
_entry.id   0aac0e8fd901b266d93642439588eb26
#
_cell.length_a   1.000
_cell.length_b   1.000
_cell.length_c   1.000
_cell.angle_alpha   90.00
_cell.angle_beta   90.00
_cell.angle_gamma   90.00
#
_symmetry.space_group_name_H-M   'P 1'
#
loop_
_entity.id
_entity.type
_entity.pdbx_description
1 polymer ?
#
loop_
_entity_poly.entity_id
_entity_poly.type
_entity_poly.pdbx_seq_one_letter_code
_entity_poly.pdbx_strand_id
1 'polypeptide(L)'
;MTPPAPHPTDYQGSVIDALREAIERQIPHSRAEVNGGGGHFSIEVTSPAFAGSSMLESQRLVYGAIAHLMQGDAPPVHAVDSLKTRT
;
A
#
# COMPACT_ATOMS: atom_id res chain seq x y z
N MET A 1 -17.51 -8.03 -26.30
CA MET A 1 -16.62 -9.07 -25.78
C MET A 1 -16.48 -8.92 -24.27
N THR A 2 -16.75 -9.99 -23.56
CA THR A 2 -16.61 -9.96 -22.09
C THR A 2 -15.15 -10.12 -21.73
N PRO A 3 -14.58 -9.24 -20.92
CA PRO A 3 -13.21 -9.43 -20.48
C PRO A 3 -13.12 -10.72 -19.64
N PRO A 4 -11.99 -11.40 -19.69
CA PRO A 4 -11.80 -12.57 -18.85
C PRO A 4 -11.89 -12.20 -17.38
N ALA A 5 -12.33 -13.14 -16.58
CA ALA A 5 -12.30 -12.94 -15.14
C ALA A 5 -10.86 -12.71 -14.70
N PRO A 6 -10.64 -11.80 -13.75
CA PRO A 6 -9.29 -11.58 -13.24
C PRO A 6 -8.77 -12.87 -12.61
N HIS A 7 -7.52 -13.16 -12.84
CA HIS A 7 -6.85 -14.29 -12.22
C HIS A 7 -5.66 -13.78 -11.38
N PRO A 8 -5.02 -14.66 -10.61
CA PRO A 8 -4.06 -14.22 -9.59
C PRO A 8 -2.98 -13.27 -10.07
N THR A 9 -2.47 -13.44 -11.29
CA THR A 9 -1.43 -12.58 -11.84
C THR A 9 -1.92 -11.16 -12.07
N ASP A 10 -3.09 -11.01 -12.67
CA ASP A 10 -3.69 -9.70 -12.91
C ASP A 10 -4.06 -9.03 -11.61
N TYR A 11 -4.54 -9.83 -10.67
CA TYR A 11 -4.94 -9.33 -9.36
C TYR A 11 -3.74 -8.76 -8.60
N GLN A 12 -2.57 -9.41 -8.69
CA GLN A 12 -1.37 -8.91 -8.02
C GLN A 12 -0.94 -7.55 -8.55
N GLY A 13 -1.02 -7.35 -9.87
CA GLY A 13 -0.75 -6.04 -10.44
C GLY A 13 -1.71 -4.99 -9.93
N SER A 14 -3.00 -5.35 -9.84
CA SER A 14 -4.01 -4.45 -9.31
C SER A 14 -3.77 -4.12 -7.84
N VAL A 15 -3.27 -5.06 -7.06
CA VAL A 15 -2.99 -4.84 -5.64
C VAL A 15 -1.86 -3.85 -5.44
N ILE A 16 -0.79 -3.95 -6.22
CA ILE A 16 0.30 -2.97 -6.17
C ILE A 16 -0.24 -1.56 -6.46
N ASP A 17 -1.03 -1.42 -7.50
CA ASP A 17 -1.62 -0.14 -7.86
C ASP A 17 -2.59 0.34 -6.78
N ALA A 18 -3.40 -0.56 -6.23
CA ALA A 18 -4.34 -0.21 -5.18
C ALA A 18 -3.65 0.31 -3.93
N LEU A 19 -2.54 -0.33 -3.53
CA LEU A 19 -1.74 0.12 -2.40
C LEU A 19 -1.18 1.52 -2.65
N ARG A 20 -0.55 1.71 -3.81
CA ARG A 20 0.04 3.00 -4.16
C ARG A 20 -1.01 4.10 -4.18
N GLU A 21 -2.13 3.85 -4.85
CA GLU A 21 -3.20 4.83 -4.98
C GLU A 21 -3.82 5.18 -3.63
N ALA A 22 -4.04 4.18 -2.77
CA ALA A 22 -4.60 4.41 -1.44
C ALA A 22 -3.69 5.30 -0.60
N ILE A 23 -2.39 5.05 -0.64
CA ILE A 23 -1.42 5.85 0.10
C ILE A 23 -1.36 7.27 -0.45
N GLU A 24 -1.22 7.41 -1.77
CA GLU A 24 -1.05 8.72 -2.40
C GLU A 24 -2.30 9.59 -2.32
N ARG A 25 -3.47 8.95 -2.22
CA ARG A 25 -4.73 9.67 -2.03
C ARG A 25 -4.87 10.20 -0.61
N GLN A 26 -4.45 9.43 0.37
CA GLN A 26 -4.70 9.72 1.77
C GLN A 26 -3.62 10.59 2.42
N ILE A 27 -2.39 10.45 1.99
CA ILE A 27 -1.25 11.18 2.57
C ILE A 27 -0.84 12.30 1.61
N PRO A 28 -0.94 13.57 2.04
CA PRO A 28 -0.67 14.71 1.16
C PRO A 28 0.73 14.70 0.57
N HIS A 29 0.81 14.96 -0.72
CA HIS A 29 2.06 15.10 -1.45
C HIS A 29 2.96 13.87 -1.31
N SER A 30 2.36 12.70 -1.15
CA SER A 30 3.12 11.47 -0.97
C SER A 30 3.45 10.82 -2.31
N ARG A 31 4.55 10.07 -2.27
CA ARG A 31 4.94 9.19 -3.35
C ARG A 31 5.19 7.82 -2.73
N ALA A 32 4.48 6.82 -3.22
CA ALA A 32 4.60 5.47 -2.72
C ALA A 32 5.27 4.57 -3.76
N GLU A 33 6.24 3.79 -3.33
CA GLU A 33 6.85 2.73 -4.12
C GLU A 33 6.47 1.41 -3.49
N VAL A 34 5.83 0.54 -4.27
CA VAL A 34 5.31 -0.73 -3.79
C VAL A 34 5.89 -1.86 -4.64
N ASN A 35 6.46 -2.85 -3.97
CA ASN A 35 6.97 -4.05 -4.61
C ASN A 35 6.44 -5.27 -3.89
N GLY A 36 6.39 -6.41 -4.59
CA GLY A 36 6.00 -7.66 -3.98
C GLY A 36 4.95 -8.41 -4.78
N GLY A 37 4.36 -9.39 -4.14
CA GLY A 37 3.35 -10.24 -4.73
C GLY A 37 2.99 -11.37 -3.79
N GLY A 38 1.98 -12.15 -4.15
CA GLY A 38 1.55 -13.26 -3.32
C GLY A 38 1.01 -12.81 -1.96
N GLY A 39 0.52 -11.59 -1.86
CA GLY A 39 0.01 -11.05 -0.61
C GLY A 39 1.06 -10.43 0.29
N HIS A 40 2.33 -10.46 -0.09
CA HIS A 40 3.46 -9.90 0.67
C HIS A 40 4.07 -8.72 -0.07
N PHE A 41 4.18 -7.57 0.58
CA PHE A 41 4.59 -6.34 -0.08
C PHE A 41 5.62 -5.57 0.74
N SER A 42 6.51 -4.89 0.02
CA SER A 42 7.44 -3.94 0.60
C SER A 42 7.06 -2.55 0.10
N ILE A 43 6.98 -1.58 1.01
CA ILE A 43 6.45 -0.25 0.72
C ILE A 43 7.43 0.80 1.22
N GLU A 44 7.68 1.80 0.38
CA GLU A 44 8.44 2.99 0.77
C GLU A 44 7.61 4.21 0.41
N VAL A 45 7.40 5.09 1.38
CA VAL A 45 6.58 6.29 1.20
C VAL A 45 7.39 7.53 1.54
N THR A 46 7.43 8.46 0.62
CA THR A 46 8.06 9.77 0.80
C THR A 46 6.96 10.83 0.84
N SER A 47 6.95 11.65 1.89
CA SER A 47 5.99 12.74 1.99
C SER A 47 6.47 13.82 2.95
N PRO A 48 6.32 15.11 2.61
CA PRO A 48 6.60 16.19 3.55
C PRO A 48 5.66 16.17 4.76
N ALA A 49 4.53 15.46 4.67
CA ALA A 49 3.62 15.30 5.79
C ALA A 49 4.25 14.56 6.96
N PHE A 50 5.33 13.82 6.73
CA PHE A 50 6.02 13.10 7.80
C PHE A 50 7.01 13.97 8.58
N ALA A 51 7.24 15.19 8.15
CA ALA A 51 8.15 16.10 8.85
C ALA A 51 7.64 16.35 10.27
N GLY A 52 8.53 16.19 11.25
CA GLY A 52 8.17 16.36 12.65
C GLY A 52 7.47 15.16 13.27
N SER A 53 7.18 14.12 12.52
CA SER A 53 6.57 12.89 13.04
C SER A 53 7.63 11.86 13.39
N SER A 54 7.36 11.06 14.39
CA SER A 54 8.20 9.90 14.69
C SER A 54 8.02 8.86 13.59
N MET A 55 8.94 7.90 13.54
CA MET A 55 8.81 6.78 12.61
C MET A 55 7.49 6.03 12.83
N LEU A 56 7.15 5.79 14.09
CA LEU A 56 5.92 5.10 14.43
C LEU A 56 4.68 5.83 13.93
N GLU A 57 4.64 7.15 14.14
CA GLU A 57 3.52 7.96 13.68
C GLU A 57 3.40 7.95 12.15
N SER A 58 4.52 8.07 11.45
CA SER A 58 4.54 8.01 9.99
C SER A 58 4.05 6.66 9.48
N GLN A 59 4.50 5.58 10.11
CA GLN A 59 4.07 4.24 9.72
C GLN A 59 2.59 4.01 10.00
N ARG A 60 2.07 4.55 11.10
CA ARG A 60 0.64 4.47 11.41
C ARG A 60 -0.22 5.16 10.34
N LEU A 61 0.25 6.28 9.82
CA LEU A 61 -0.46 6.96 8.75
C LEU A 61 -0.54 6.08 7.50
N VAL A 62 0.55 5.41 7.15
CA VAL A 62 0.56 4.52 6.00
C VAL A 62 -0.36 3.31 6.23
N TYR A 63 -0.26 2.67 7.40
CA TYR A 63 -1.14 1.54 7.71
C TYR A 63 -2.62 1.95 7.70
N GLY A 64 -2.94 3.13 8.20
CA GLY A 64 -4.29 3.65 8.15
C GLY A 64 -4.81 3.80 6.73
N ALA A 65 -3.93 4.22 5.82
CA ALA A 65 -4.30 4.41 4.42
C ALA A 65 -4.62 3.09 3.71
N ILE A 66 -3.97 2.00 4.11
CA ILE A 66 -4.11 0.70 3.44
C ILE A 66 -4.89 -0.35 4.24
N ALA A 67 -5.41 0.02 5.40
CA ALA A 67 -6.09 -0.93 6.28
C ALA A 67 -7.21 -1.70 5.58
N HIS A 68 -7.96 -1.04 4.72
CA HIS A 68 -9.06 -1.68 3.98
C HIS A 68 -8.59 -2.80 3.04
N LEU A 69 -7.32 -2.81 2.67
CA LEU A 69 -6.74 -3.85 1.80
C LEU A 69 -6.20 -5.02 2.61
N MET A 70 -6.16 -4.89 3.94
CA MET A 70 -5.65 -5.92 4.86
C MET A 70 -6.76 -6.55 5.70
N GLN A 71 -8.01 -6.21 5.45
CA GLN A 71 -9.17 -6.67 6.21
C GLN A 71 -10.02 -7.62 5.40
N GLY A 72 -10.84 -8.40 6.09
CA GLY A 72 -11.77 -9.33 5.47
C GLY A 72 -11.26 -10.76 5.50
N ASP A 73 -12.06 -11.67 4.94
CA ASP A 73 -11.76 -13.11 4.97
C ASP A 73 -10.63 -13.50 4.03
N ALA A 74 -10.48 -12.76 2.95
CA ALA A 74 -9.45 -13.04 1.95
C ALA A 74 -8.82 -11.72 1.48
N PRO A 75 -8.08 -11.02 2.35
CA PRO A 75 -7.54 -9.73 1.98
C PRO A 75 -6.47 -9.85 0.90
N PRO A 76 -6.42 -8.90 -0.04
CA PRO A 76 -5.38 -8.91 -1.07
C PRO A 76 -3.98 -8.69 -0.51
N VAL A 77 -3.87 -8.01 0.63
CA VAL A 77 -2.60 -7.79 1.30
C VAL A 77 -2.59 -8.60 2.58
N HIS A 78 -1.75 -9.63 2.63
CA HIS A 78 -1.60 -10.48 3.80
C HIS A 78 -0.62 -9.88 4.79
N ALA A 79 0.49 -9.35 4.28
CA ALA A 79 1.53 -8.80 5.12
C ALA A 79 2.30 -7.68 4.41
N VAL A 80 2.73 -6.71 5.19
CA VAL A 80 3.69 -5.71 4.75
C VAL A 80 5.03 -6.13 5.35
N ASP A 81 5.89 -6.69 4.51
CA ASP A 81 7.17 -7.24 4.96
C ASP A 81 8.16 -6.15 5.35
N SER A 82 8.06 -5.00 4.70
CA SER A 82 8.92 -3.86 4.97
C SER A 82 8.15 -2.57 4.70
N LEU A 83 8.26 -1.63 5.62
CA LEU A 83 7.67 -0.31 5.45
C LEU A 83 8.70 0.74 5.85
N LYS A 84 9.03 1.61 4.91
CA LYS A 84 9.93 2.74 5.14
C LYS A 84 9.20 4.03 4.85
N THR A 85 9.40 5.03 5.69
CA THR A 85 8.83 6.36 5.51
C THR A 85 9.95 7.39 5.58
N ARG A 86 9.87 8.41 4.73
CA ARG A 86 10.82 9.51 4.70
C ARG A 86 10.16 10.80 4.25
N THR A 87 10.78 11.92 4.56
CA THR A 87 10.31 13.25 4.13
C THR A 87 10.76 13.63 2.74
#